data_894161c5be62e20d9335cdc9fc94024c
#
_entry.id   894161c5be62e20d9335cdc9fc94024c
#
_cell.length_a   1.000
_cell.length_b   1.000
_cell.length_c   1.000
_cell.angle_alpha   90.00
_cell.angle_beta   90.00
_cell.angle_gamma   90.00
#
_symmetry.space_group_name_H-M   'P 1'
#
loop_
_entity.id
_entity.type
_entity.pdbx_description
1 polymer ?
#
loop_
_entity_poly.entity_id
_entity_poly.type
_entity_poly.pdbx_seq_one_letter_code
_entity_poly.pdbx_strand_id
1 'polypeptide(L)'
;MTITMYDLAGAEPNRRFSPFCWRARMALAHKGLAVDTVPWGFTEKDKLPQPNAGRVPVIVDNGTVVHDSTAIADYLEERYADKPTLFGGDTGRARARFVQNWTETVLQTGIIPLVVLDIHRHSRQQDQDYFRRSREERFGRTLEEVVRDREARLPAFRASLDPVRRTVERQDFISGKAPAYADYIVFGAFQWARAISDFELLAADDPVRGWRSRMLDLHGGLARGTPAYGD
;
A
#
# COMPACT_ATOMS: atom_id res chain seq x y z
N MET A 1 -23.53 1.00 10.17
CA MET A 1 -23.35 1.66 8.84
C MET A 1 -22.04 1.18 8.27
N THR A 2 -21.97 0.88 6.98
CA THR A 2 -20.79 0.30 6.33
C THR A 2 -20.20 1.35 5.39
N ILE A 3 -18.90 1.57 5.48
CA ILE A 3 -18.16 2.47 4.57
C ILE A 3 -17.93 1.74 3.25
N THR A 4 -18.19 2.39 2.12
CA THR A 4 -17.80 1.87 0.81
C THR A 4 -16.41 2.36 0.45
N MET A 5 -15.52 1.47 0.02
CA MET A 5 -14.16 1.83 -0.43
C MET A 5 -13.88 1.32 -1.83
N TYR A 6 -13.54 2.20 -2.74
CA TYR A 6 -13.03 1.86 -4.07
C TYR A 6 -11.53 1.53 -3.97
N ASP A 7 -11.18 0.33 -4.44
CA ASP A 7 -9.87 -0.28 -4.19
C ASP A 7 -9.32 -0.92 -5.46
N LEU A 8 -8.07 -0.60 -5.82
CA LEU A 8 -7.43 -1.09 -7.03
C LEU A 8 -7.35 -2.61 -7.05
N ALA A 9 -7.92 -3.22 -8.08
CA ALA A 9 -7.94 -4.65 -8.29
C ALA A 9 -7.22 -5.05 -9.57
N GLY A 10 -6.63 -6.24 -9.56
CA GLY A 10 -6.10 -6.91 -10.73
C GLY A 10 -7.17 -7.64 -11.55
N ALA A 11 -6.72 -8.52 -12.45
CA ALA A 11 -7.58 -9.41 -13.23
C ALA A 11 -8.44 -10.30 -12.29
N GLU A 12 -7.88 -10.73 -11.18
CA GLU A 12 -8.61 -11.34 -10.08
C GLU A 12 -9.20 -10.23 -9.19
N PRO A 13 -10.54 -10.09 -9.06
CA PRO A 13 -11.15 -9.00 -8.29
C PRO A 13 -10.70 -8.93 -6.83
N ASN A 14 -10.32 -10.06 -6.22
CA ASN A 14 -9.85 -10.12 -4.84
C ASN A 14 -8.35 -9.79 -4.70
N ARG A 15 -7.59 -9.74 -5.79
CA ARG A 15 -6.18 -9.33 -5.79
C ARG A 15 -6.07 -7.81 -5.72
N ARG A 16 -6.02 -7.30 -4.50
CA ARG A 16 -5.93 -5.86 -4.20
C ARG A 16 -4.48 -5.49 -4.00
N PHE A 17 -3.96 -4.55 -4.81
CA PHE A 17 -2.51 -4.31 -4.83
C PHE A 17 -2.08 -2.84 -4.77
N SER A 18 -3.00 -1.88 -4.65
CA SER A 18 -2.56 -0.49 -4.47
C SER A 18 -1.91 -0.28 -3.10
N PRO A 19 -0.67 0.26 -3.03
CA PRO A 19 -0.04 0.59 -1.76
C PRO A 19 -0.84 1.63 -0.97
N PHE A 20 -1.47 2.58 -1.66
CA PHE A 20 -2.29 3.62 -1.04
C PHE A 20 -3.64 3.08 -0.55
N CYS A 21 -4.25 2.16 -1.29
CA CYS A 21 -5.47 1.49 -0.82
C CYS A 21 -5.20 0.64 0.42
N TRP A 22 -4.06 -0.04 0.50
CA TRP A 22 -3.68 -0.80 1.69
C TRP A 22 -3.48 0.08 2.91
N ARG A 23 -2.94 1.31 2.77
CA ARG A 23 -2.88 2.29 3.86
C ARG A 23 -4.29 2.58 4.42
N ALA A 24 -5.25 2.87 3.54
CA ALA A 24 -6.63 3.15 3.92
C ALA A 24 -7.34 1.92 4.51
N ARG A 25 -7.18 0.73 3.92
CA ARG A 25 -7.77 -0.52 4.45
C ARG A 25 -7.31 -0.82 5.87
N MET A 26 -6.00 -0.70 6.11
CA MET A 26 -5.43 -0.93 7.45
C MET A 26 -5.90 0.15 8.44
N ALA A 27 -6.03 1.40 8.00
CA ALA A 27 -6.54 2.48 8.85
C ALA A 27 -8.02 2.27 9.24
N LEU A 28 -8.86 1.86 8.29
CA LEU A 28 -10.26 1.52 8.52
C LEU A 28 -10.40 0.35 9.50
N ALA A 29 -9.61 -0.70 9.29
CA ALA A 29 -9.58 -1.87 10.17
C ALA A 29 -9.06 -1.52 11.59
N HIS A 30 -8.06 -0.64 11.71
CA HIS A 30 -7.56 -0.12 12.99
C HIS A 30 -8.65 0.59 13.79
N LYS A 31 -9.49 1.36 13.11
CA LYS A 31 -10.67 2.01 13.71
C LYS A 31 -11.82 1.04 13.99
N GLY A 32 -11.71 -0.23 13.61
CA GLY A 32 -12.77 -1.23 13.78
C GLY A 32 -14.03 -0.93 12.96
N LEU A 33 -13.87 -0.30 11.79
CA LEU A 33 -14.97 0.09 10.92
C LEU A 33 -15.27 -1.00 9.89
N ALA A 34 -16.56 -1.28 9.67
CA ALA A 34 -17.00 -2.20 8.62
C ALA A 34 -16.87 -1.53 7.24
N VAL A 35 -16.31 -2.26 6.29
CA VAL A 35 -15.96 -1.73 4.96
C VAL A 35 -16.38 -2.71 3.87
N ASP A 36 -17.18 -2.23 2.90
CA ASP A 36 -17.45 -2.90 1.64
C ASP A 36 -16.49 -2.38 0.56
N THR A 37 -15.68 -3.28 0.01
CA THR A 37 -14.71 -2.87 -1.02
C THR A 37 -15.23 -3.10 -2.43
N VAL A 38 -15.16 -2.07 -3.27
CA VAL A 38 -15.51 -2.11 -4.68
C VAL A 38 -14.23 -2.25 -5.51
N PRO A 39 -14.06 -3.34 -6.29
CA PRO A 39 -12.90 -3.49 -7.15
C PRO A 39 -12.92 -2.46 -8.28
N TRP A 40 -11.82 -1.72 -8.42
CA TRP A 40 -11.66 -0.68 -9.41
C TRP A 40 -10.38 -0.91 -10.25
N GLY A 41 -10.39 -0.49 -11.51
CA GLY A 41 -9.25 -0.60 -12.41
C GLY A 41 -8.82 0.74 -12.99
N PHE A 42 -7.63 0.76 -13.59
CA PHE A 42 -6.96 1.98 -14.04
C PHE A 42 -7.76 2.81 -15.07
N THR A 43 -8.61 2.17 -15.86
CA THR A 43 -9.41 2.81 -16.93
C THR A 43 -10.83 3.20 -16.50
N GLU A 44 -11.24 2.92 -15.25
CA GLU A 44 -12.61 3.14 -14.73
C GLU A 44 -12.76 4.44 -13.94
N LYS A 45 -12.12 5.53 -14.41
CA LYS A 45 -12.11 6.81 -13.69
C LYS A 45 -13.51 7.43 -13.50
N ASP A 46 -14.38 7.20 -14.46
CA ASP A 46 -15.78 7.63 -14.46
C ASP A 46 -16.65 6.92 -13.41
N LYS A 47 -16.22 5.76 -12.93
CA LYS A 47 -16.93 4.99 -11.88
C LYS A 47 -16.67 5.48 -10.47
N LEU A 48 -15.74 6.40 -10.28
CA LEU A 48 -15.42 6.93 -8.95
C LEU A 48 -16.42 8.01 -8.53
N PRO A 49 -16.90 7.97 -7.25
CA PRO A 49 -17.71 9.05 -6.70
C PRO A 49 -17.00 10.39 -6.74
N GLN A 50 -17.74 11.45 -6.98
CA GLN A 50 -17.23 12.82 -6.96
C GLN A 50 -17.41 13.47 -5.56
N PRO A 51 -16.48 14.35 -5.13
CA PRO A 51 -15.24 14.72 -5.83
C PRO A 51 -14.15 13.66 -5.69
N ASN A 52 -13.32 13.48 -6.73
CA ASN A 52 -12.13 12.62 -6.68
C ASN A 52 -11.06 13.10 -7.68
N ALA A 53 -9.84 12.57 -7.57
CA ALA A 53 -8.71 12.88 -8.45
C ALA A 53 -8.53 11.85 -9.60
N GLY A 54 -9.54 11.03 -9.91
CA GLY A 54 -9.44 9.93 -10.88
C GLY A 54 -8.49 8.81 -10.43
N ARG A 55 -8.32 8.64 -9.11
CA ARG A 55 -7.41 7.67 -8.48
C ARG A 55 -8.05 7.09 -7.22
N VAL A 56 -7.60 5.93 -6.80
CA VAL A 56 -7.99 5.28 -5.55
C VAL A 56 -6.84 5.31 -4.54
N PRO A 57 -7.12 5.25 -3.21
CA PRO A 57 -8.43 4.96 -2.60
C PRO A 57 -9.42 6.13 -2.64
N VAL A 58 -10.69 5.79 -2.73
CA VAL A 58 -11.82 6.69 -2.46
C VAL A 58 -12.73 5.96 -1.48
N ILE A 59 -13.18 6.64 -0.41
CA ILE A 59 -14.21 6.12 0.48
C ILE A 59 -15.48 6.96 0.38
N VAL A 60 -16.62 6.30 0.66
CA VAL A 60 -17.92 6.96 0.86
C VAL A 60 -18.42 6.57 2.24
N ASP A 61 -18.53 7.54 3.13
CA ASP A 61 -19.02 7.37 4.48
C ASP A 61 -20.25 8.28 4.71
N ASN A 62 -21.42 7.68 4.86
CA ASN A 62 -22.69 8.41 5.03
C ASN A 62 -22.90 9.55 4.01
N GLY A 63 -22.55 9.30 2.74
CA GLY A 63 -22.65 10.28 1.66
C GLY A 63 -21.44 11.24 1.54
N THR A 64 -20.54 11.26 2.51
CA THR A 64 -19.28 12.01 2.43
C THR A 64 -18.26 11.25 1.59
N VAL A 65 -17.78 11.85 0.52
CA VAL A 65 -16.74 11.30 -0.35
C VAL A 65 -15.38 11.84 0.09
N VAL A 66 -14.44 10.94 0.42
CA VAL A 66 -13.05 11.30 0.75
C VAL A 66 -12.10 10.50 -0.13
N HIS A 67 -11.16 11.16 -0.76
CA HIS A 67 -10.12 10.55 -1.59
C HIS A 67 -8.72 10.91 -1.10
N ASP A 68 -7.70 10.16 -1.52
CA ASP A 68 -6.33 10.16 -1.01
C ASP A 68 -6.17 9.46 0.33
N SER A 69 -5.16 8.60 0.44
CA SER A 69 -4.96 7.77 1.64
C SER A 69 -4.63 8.56 2.89
N THR A 70 -3.97 9.71 2.75
CA THR A 70 -3.62 10.59 3.89
C THR A 70 -4.85 11.37 4.34
N ALA A 71 -5.59 11.95 3.39
CA ALA A 71 -6.84 12.64 3.68
C ALA A 71 -7.88 11.69 4.30
N ILE A 72 -7.93 10.43 3.84
CA ILE A 72 -8.78 9.39 4.47
C ILE A 72 -8.36 9.14 5.91
N ALA A 73 -7.05 9.00 6.19
CA ALA A 73 -6.57 8.78 7.56
C ALA A 73 -6.87 9.97 8.48
N ASP A 74 -6.70 11.20 7.99
CA ASP A 74 -7.05 12.42 8.73
C ASP A 74 -8.56 12.49 8.99
N TYR A 75 -9.40 12.22 7.98
CA TYR A 75 -10.85 12.15 8.13
C TYR A 75 -11.27 11.12 9.18
N LEU A 76 -10.70 9.91 9.14
CA LEU A 76 -11.01 8.85 10.09
C LEU A 76 -10.59 9.22 11.51
N GLU A 77 -9.47 9.93 11.67
CA GLU A 77 -9.00 10.38 12.98
C GLU A 77 -9.94 11.41 13.61
N GLU A 78 -10.44 12.33 12.81
CA GLU A 78 -11.37 13.37 13.25
C GLU A 78 -12.79 12.85 13.44
N ARG A 79 -13.30 12.10 12.45
CA ARG A 79 -14.70 11.65 12.42
C ARG A 79 -14.98 10.56 13.45
N TYR A 80 -13.99 9.72 13.75
CA TYR A 80 -14.06 8.58 14.67
C TYR A 80 -13.05 8.75 15.82
N ALA A 81 -13.09 9.90 16.48
CA ALA A 81 -12.19 10.22 17.58
C ALA A 81 -12.38 9.34 18.83
N ASP A 82 -13.55 8.71 18.95
CA ASP A 82 -13.88 7.71 19.98
C ASP A 82 -13.24 6.34 19.76
N LYS A 83 -12.68 6.11 18.57
CA LYS A 83 -12.00 4.87 18.18
C LYS A 83 -10.49 4.97 18.39
N PRO A 84 -9.74 3.82 18.37
CA PRO A 84 -8.29 3.85 18.50
C PRO A 84 -7.62 4.86 17.57
N THR A 85 -6.69 5.65 18.10
CA THR A 85 -6.01 6.69 17.33
C THR A 85 -5.05 6.13 16.29
N LEU A 86 -5.05 6.67 15.07
CA LEU A 86 -4.13 6.33 14.00
C LEU A 86 -2.74 6.96 14.19
N PHE A 87 -2.66 8.07 14.92
CA PHE A 87 -1.43 8.85 15.03
C PHE A 87 -0.89 8.97 16.46
N GLY A 88 -1.73 8.83 17.48
CA GLY A 88 -1.33 9.08 18.87
C GLY A 88 -1.01 10.56 19.15
N GLY A 89 -1.67 11.48 18.41
CA GLY A 89 -1.51 12.93 18.54
C GLY A 89 -0.58 13.56 17.50
N ASP A 90 -0.28 14.85 17.64
CA ASP A 90 0.42 15.67 16.63
C ASP A 90 1.84 15.19 16.35
N THR A 91 2.58 14.76 17.37
CA THR A 91 3.93 14.21 17.18
C THR A 91 3.92 12.94 16.33
N GLY A 92 2.94 12.06 16.55
CA GLY A 92 2.78 10.86 15.74
C GLY A 92 2.35 11.17 14.31
N ARG A 93 1.49 12.18 14.12
CA ARG A 93 1.12 12.68 12.78
C ARG A 93 2.32 13.25 12.03
N ALA A 94 3.16 14.03 12.69
CA ALA A 94 4.39 14.55 12.09
C ALA A 94 5.37 13.43 11.70
N ARG A 95 5.53 12.42 12.56
CA ARG A 95 6.34 11.22 12.24
C ARG A 95 5.77 10.45 11.06
N ALA A 96 4.45 10.26 11.01
CA ALA A 96 3.80 9.58 9.88
C ALA A 96 4.05 10.30 8.55
N ARG A 97 4.06 11.63 8.52
CA ARG A 97 4.41 12.43 7.32
C ARG A 97 5.85 12.19 6.89
N PHE A 98 6.81 12.16 7.82
CA PHE A 98 8.20 11.85 7.49
C PHE A 98 8.33 10.44 6.89
N VAL A 99 7.70 9.44 7.53
CA VAL A 99 7.67 8.05 7.05
C VAL A 99 7.00 7.96 5.68
N GLN A 100 5.94 8.71 5.44
CA GLN A 100 5.27 8.76 4.14
C GLN A 100 6.22 9.27 3.05
N ASN A 101 6.87 10.41 3.28
CA ASN A 101 7.80 10.98 2.32
C ASN A 101 8.95 10.01 2.02
N TRP A 102 9.53 9.40 3.05
CA TRP A 102 10.57 8.38 2.86
C TRP A 102 10.03 7.17 2.08
N THR A 103 8.84 6.68 2.42
CA THR A 103 8.22 5.55 1.73
C THR A 103 8.00 5.83 0.25
N GLU A 104 7.52 7.03 -0.09
CA GLU A 104 7.21 7.40 -1.47
C GLU A 104 8.47 7.70 -2.29
N THR A 105 9.47 8.34 -1.69
CA THR A 105 10.69 8.76 -2.40
C THR A 105 11.79 7.70 -2.42
N VAL A 106 11.83 6.78 -1.46
CA VAL A 106 12.87 5.75 -1.35
C VAL A 106 12.28 4.36 -1.58
N LEU A 107 11.33 3.92 -0.74
CA LEU A 107 10.85 2.55 -0.75
C LEU A 107 10.05 2.24 -2.04
N GLN A 108 9.03 3.02 -2.37
CA GLN A 108 8.20 2.77 -3.57
C GLN A 108 8.99 2.99 -4.86
N THR A 109 9.86 4.00 -4.92
CA THR A 109 10.74 4.21 -6.07
C THR A 109 11.75 3.08 -6.24
N GLY A 110 12.17 2.45 -5.16
CA GLY A 110 13.02 1.25 -5.20
C GLY A 110 12.28 -0.02 -5.61
N ILE A 111 11.03 -0.18 -5.18
CA ILE A 111 10.20 -1.36 -5.52
C ILE A 111 9.78 -1.35 -7.00
N ILE A 112 9.31 -0.21 -7.52
CA ILE A 112 8.67 -0.18 -8.84
C ILE A 112 9.52 -0.75 -9.98
N PRO A 113 10.84 -0.45 -10.11
CA PRO A 113 11.66 -1.02 -11.16
C PRO A 113 11.97 -2.51 -10.97
N LEU A 114 11.63 -3.09 -9.83
CA LEU A 114 11.78 -4.51 -9.56
C LEU A 114 10.54 -5.33 -9.98
N VAL A 115 9.34 -4.69 -9.97
CA VAL A 115 8.06 -5.41 -10.08
C VAL A 115 7.09 -4.82 -11.13
N VAL A 116 7.45 -3.76 -11.86
CA VAL A 116 6.52 -3.06 -12.75
C VAL A 116 5.92 -3.94 -13.86
N LEU A 117 6.69 -4.88 -14.39
CA LEU A 117 6.20 -5.83 -15.38
C LEU A 117 5.19 -6.81 -14.78
N ASP A 118 5.39 -7.20 -13.52
CA ASP A 118 4.47 -8.10 -12.82
C ASP A 118 3.13 -7.40 -12.53
N ILE A 119 3.13 -6.08 -12.25
CA ILE A 119 1.90 -5.30 -12.17
C ILE A 119 1.12 -5.36 -13.49
N HIS A 120 1.80 -5.20 -14.62
CA HIS A 120 1.18 -5.29 -15.94
C HIS A 120 0.53 -6.67 -16.15
N ARG A 121 1.23 -7.75 -15.81
CA ARG A 121 0.74 -9.13 -15.93
C ARG A 121 -0.50 -9.41 -15.11
N HIS A 122 -0.60 -8.80 -13.91
CA HIS A 122 -1.75 -8.94 -13.02
C HIS A 122 -2.87 -7.92 -13.27
N SER A 123 -2.62 -6.92 -14.11
CA SER A 123 -3.66 -5.96 -14.49
C SER A 123 -4.75 -6.62 -15.32
N ARG A 124 -5.98 -6.10 -15.20
CA ARG A 124 -7.09 -6.55 -16.06
C ARG A 124 -6.74 -6.28 -17.52
N GLN A 125 -7.16 -7.16 -18.42
CA GLN A 125 -6.85 -7.07 -19.84
C GLN A 125 -7.15 -5.67 -20.42
N GLN A 126 -8.29 -5.09 -20.08
CA GLN A 126 -8.68 -3.74 -20.51
C GLN A 126 -7.77 -2.62 -19.98
N ASP A 127 -7.02 -2.85 -18.90
CA ASP A 127 -6.13 -1.88 -18.29
C ASP A 127 -4.68 -2.02 -18.78
N GLN A 128 -4.30 -3.14 -19.41
CA GLN A 128 -2.91 -3.46 -19.73
C GLN A 128 -2.28 -2.46 -20.71
N ASP A 129 -2.98 -2.09 -21.77
CA ASP A 129 -2.46 -1.13 -22.75
C ASP A 129 -2.27 0.26 -22.15
N TYR A 130 -3.25 0.71 -21.34
CA TYR A 130 -3.14 1.97 -20.61
C TYR A 130 -1.97 1.94 -19.62
N PHE A 131 -1.84 0.84 -18.86
CA PHE A 131 -0.77 0.68 -17.87
C PHE A 131 0.60 0.71 -18.56
N ARG A 132 0.81 -0.13 -19.59
CA ARG A 132 2.06 -0.22 -20.33
C ARG A 132 2.47 1.14 -20.88
N ARG A 133 1.63 1.74 -21.71
CA ARG A 133 1.91 3.03 -22.34
C ARG A 133 2.29 4.10 -21.31
N SER A 134 1.51 4.26 -20.24
CA SER A 134 1.74 5.29 -19.24
C SER A 134 3.00 5.08 -18.42
N ARG A 135 3.47 3.84 -18.24
CA ARG A 135 4.70 3.53 -17.50
C ARG A 135 5.93 3.58 -18.40
N GLU A 136 5.84 3.08 -19.63
CA GLU A 136 6.93 3.19 -20.60
C GLU A 136 7.23 4.65 -20.94
N GLU A 137 6.21 5.49 -21.11
CA GLU A 137 6.38 6.94 -21.25
C GLU A 137 7.12 7.55 -20.04
N ARG A 138 6.72 7.19 -18.81
CA ARG A 138 7.36 7.67 -17.58
C ARG A 138 8.81 7.22 -17.42
N PHE A 139 9.13 5.98 -17.84
CA PHE A 139 10.48 5.41 -17.69
C PHE A 139 11.39 5.71 -18.89
N GLY A 140 10.83 6.13 -20.03
CA GLY A 140 11.56 6.30 -21.28
C GLY A 140 12.10 5.00 -21.87
N ARG A 141 11.54 3.84 -21.47
CA ARG A 141 11.94 2.50 -21.91
C ARG A 141 10.81 1.49 -21.69
N THR A 142 10.91 0.31 -22.32
CA THR A 142 9.93 -0.76 -22.16
C THR A 142 9.90 -1.32 -20.74
N LEU A 143 8.78 -1.92 -20.34
CA LEU A 143 8.66 -2.54 -19.01
C LEU A 143 9.67 -3.68 -18.82
N GLU A 144 9.94 -4.44 -19.88
CA GLU A 144 10.93 -5.52 -19.90
C GLU A 144 12.35 -4.99 -19.66
N GLU A 145 12.70 -3.85 -20.26
CA GLU A 145 13.99 -3.19 -20.03
C GLU A 145 14.11 -2.64 -18.60
N VAL A 146 13.01 -2.13 -18.04
CA VAL A 146 12.99 -1.63 -16.65
C VAL A 146 13.33 -2.73 -15.66
N VAL A 147 12.81 -3.96 -15.84
CA VAL A 147 13.03 -5.07 -14.88
C VAL A 147 14.24 -5.96 -15.23
N ARG A 148 14.90 -5.75 -16.37
CA ARG A 148 15.97 -6.65 -16.89
C ARG A 148 17.03 -6.99 -15.85
N ASP A 149 17.50 -6.00 -15.09
CA ASP A 149 18.61 -6.15 -14.13
C ASP A 149 18.12 -6.08 -12.68
N ARG A 150 16.89 -6.54 -12.40
CA ARG A 150 16.28 -6.42 -11.06
C ARG A 150 17.07 -7.14 -9.98
N GLU A 151 17.67 -8.30 -10.29
CA GLU A 151 18.53 -9.06 -9.37
C GLU A 151 19.78 -8.26 -8.97
N ALA A 152 20.41 -7.59 -9.92
CA ALA A 152 21.59 -6.74 -9.66
C ALA A 152 21.27 -5.49 -8.83
N ARG A 153 20.02 -5.00 -8.86
CA ARG A 153 19.57 -3.86 -8.06
C ARG A 153 19.10 -4.24 -6.66
N LEU A 154 18.80 -5.52 -6.42
CA LEU A 154 18.27 -5.98 -5.17
C LEU A 154 19.15 -5.68 -3.95
N PRO A 155 20.50 -5.82 -4.00
CA PRO A 155 21.36 -5.45 -2.87
C PRO A 155 21.24 -3.98 -2.47
N ALA A 156 21.24 -3.07 -3.44
CA ALA A 156 21.08 -1.64 -3.18
C ALA A 156 19.68 -1.30 -2.61
N PHE A 157 18.63 -1.93 -3.14
CA PHE A 157 17.29 -1.82 -2.58
C PHE A 157 17.26 -2.29 -1.12
N ARG A 158 17.81 -3.48 -0.82
CA ARG A 158 17.88 -4.01 0.55
C ARG A 158 18.68 -3.12 1.50
N ALA A 159 19.75 -2.48 1.03
CA ALA A 159 20.50 -1.50 1.81
C ALA A 159 19.65 -0.26 2.16
N SER A 160 18.78 0.19 1.25
CA SER A 160 17.89 1.33 1.51
C SER A 160 16.86 1.08 2.61
N LEU A 161 16.64 -0.19 3.01
CA LEU A 161 15.73 -0.57 4.10
C LEU A 161 16.35 -0.41 5.50
N ASP A 162 17.63 -0.04 5.63
CA ASP A 162 18.32 0.08 6.91
C ASP A 162 17.57 0.91 7.96
N PRO A 163 16.93 2.04 7.65
CA PRO A 163 16.17 2.79 8.65
C PRO A 163 15.02 1.97 9.25
N VAL A 164 14.30 1.20 8.44
CA VAL A 164 13.21 0.33 8.91
C VAL A 164 13.79 -0.86 9.68
N ARG A 165 14.83 -1.51 9.14
CA ARG A 165 15.49 -2.68 9.75
C ARG A 165 15.94 -2.35 11.16
N ARG A 166 16.75 -1.30 11.35
CA ARG A 166 17.25 -0.87 12.68
C ARG A 166 16.12 -0.47 13.63
N THR A 167 15.00 -0.02 13.11
CA THR A 167 13.83 0.32 13.92
C THR A 167 13.17 -0.94 14.45
N VAL A 168 12.88 -1.92 13.58
CA VAL A 168 12.13 -3.14 13.95
C VAL A 168 12.99 -4.19 14.68
N GLU A 169 14.30 -4.02 14.70
CA GLU A 169 15.20 -4.76 15.59
C GLU A 169 15.07 -4.36 17.07
N ARG A 170 14.57 -3.14 17.33
CA ARG A 170 14.49 -2.57 18.70
C ARG A 170 13.06 -2.49 19.24
N GLN A 171 12.08 -2.61 18.37
CA GLN A 171 10.67 -2.49 18.70
C GLN A 171 9.80 -3.27 17.73
N ASP A 172 8.60 -3.65 18.17
CA ASP A 172 7.73 -4.54 17.40
C ASP A 172 7.17 -3.89 16.11
N PHE A 173 6.92 -2.58 16.14
CA PHE A 173 6.37 -1.82 15.03
C PHE A 173 7.16 -0.53 14.79
N ILE A 174 7.06 0.03 13.58
CA ILE A 174 7.71 1.32 13.26
C ILE A 174 7.21 2.43 14.21
N SER A 175 5.97 2.34 14.64
CA SER A 175 5.34 3.29 15.57
C SER A 175 5.65 2.99 17.05
N GLY A 176 6.32 1.90 17.39
CA GLY A 176 6.67 1.52 18.76
C GLY A 176 6.13 0.15 19.18
N LYS A 177 5.45 0.08 20.34
CA LYS A 177 4.90 -1.18 20.88
C LYS A 177 3.62 -1.65 20.19
N ALA A 178 2.92 -0.75 19.51
CA ALA A 178 1.69 -1.05 18.79
C ALA A 178 1.74 -0.44 17.38
N PRO A 179 1.04 -1.04 16.39
CA PRO A 179 0.99 -0.52 15.05
C PRO A 179 0.18 0.79 15.01
N ALA A 180 0.61 1.72 14.16
CA ALA A 180 -0.10 2.95 13.88
C ALA A 180 0.03 3.32 12.38
N TYR A 181 -0.43 4.48 11.97
CA TYR A 181 -0.51 4.84 10.55
C TYR A 181 0.84 4.79 9.82
N ALA A 182 1.96 5.12 10.50
CA ALA A 182 3.30 5.00 9.93
C ALA A 182 3.62 3.55 9.49
N ASP A 183 3.20 2.56 10.27
CA ASP A 183 3.32 1.15 9.90
C ASP A 183 2.52 0.82 8.65
N TYR A 184 1.28 1.31 8.55
CA TYR A 184 0.40 1.07 7.39
C TYR A 184 0.93 1.70 6.10
N ILE A 185 1.62 2.83 6.21
CA ILE A 185 2.29 3.49 5.08
C ILE A 185 3.36 2.58 4.49
N VAL A 186 4.28 2.08 5.31
CA VAL A 186 5.39 1.21 4.87
C VAL A 186 4.86 -0.15 4.45
N PHE A 187 3.94 -0.72 5.23
CA PHE A 187 3.33 -2.01 4.94
C PHE A 187 2.60 -2.01 3.58
N GLY A 188 1.88 -0.95 3.25
CA GLY A 188 1.20 -0.82 1.97
C GLY A 188 2.12 -1.01 0.77
N ALA A 189 3.37 -0.52 0.86
CA ALA A 189 4.37 -0.69 -0.19
C ALA A 189 4.83 -2.17 -0.32
N PHE A 190 5.06 -2.86 0.78
CA PHE A 190 5.40 -4.29 0.77
C PHE A 190 4.23 -5.16 0.34
N GLN A 191 3.01 -4.86 0.80
CA GLN A 191 1.81 -5.60 0.41
C GLN A 191 1.49 -5.42 -1.08
N TRP A 192 1.78 -4.25 -1.63
CA TRP A 192 1.73 -4.03 -3.07
C TRP A 192 2.60 -5.02 -3.83
N ALA A 193 3.90 -5.06 -3.52
CA ALA A 193 4.83 -5.97 -4.17
C ALA A 193 4.41 -7.44 -3.99
N ARG A 194 4.07 -7.84 -2.75
CA ARG A 194 3.62 -9.20 -2.43
C ARG A 194 2.38 -9.62 -3.22
N ALA A 195 1.44 -8.71 -3.43
CA ALA A 195 0.21 -9.01 -4.15
C ALA A 195 0.42 -9.30 -5.64
N ILE A 196 1.50 -8.79 -6.26
CA ILE A 196 1.66 -8.82 -7.72
C ILE A 196 2.94 -9.50 -8.20
N SER A 197 3.89 -9.85 -7.35
CA SER A 197 5.18 -10.39 -7.75
C SER A 197 5.64 -11.50 -6.81
N ASP A 198 6.22 -12.55 -7.38
CA ASP A 198 6.95 -13.61 -6.68
C ASP A 198 8.42 -13.23 -6.44
N PHE A 199 8.85 -12.07 -6.90
CA PHE A 199 10.21 -11.58 -6.71
C PHE A 199 10.47 -11.19 -5.25
N GLU A 200 11.29 -11.98 -4.55
CA GLU A 200 11.55 -11.81 -3.11
C GLU A 200 12.40 -10.57 -2.81
N LEU A 201 11.76 -9.53 -2.34
CA LEU A 201 12.40 -8.27 -1.97
C LEU A 201 13.28 -8.37 -0.73
N LEU A 202 12.85 -9.15 0.26
CA LEU A 202 13.52 -9.30 1.57
C LEU A 202 14.35 -10.58 1.62
N ALA A 203 15.50 -10.54 2.28
CA ALA A 203 16.24 -11.75 2.60
C ALA A 203 15.46 -12.60 3.64
N ALA A 204 15.72 -13.91 3.67
CA ALA A 204 15.00 -14.81 4.57
C ALA A 204 15.19 -14.47 6.06
N ASP A 205 16.36 -13.94 6.41
CA ASP A 205 16.78 -13.54 7.75
C ASP A 205 16.61 -12.03 8.04
N ASP A 206 16.01 -11.27 7.12
CA ASP A 206 15.82 -9.82 7.30
C ASP A 206 14.77 -9.53 8.39
N PRO A 207 15.11 -8.76 9.45
CA PRO A 207 14.16 -8.36 10.50
C PRO A 207 12.87 -7.71 10.00
N VAL A 208 12.95 -7.03 8.84
CA VAL A 208 11.78 -6.43 8.18
C VAL A 208 10.75 -7.50 7.77
N ARG A 209 11.19 -8.72 7.45
CA ARG A 209 10.30 -9.85 7.16
C ARG A 209 9.47 -10.24 8.38
N GLY A 210 10.09 -10.29 9.58
CA GLY A 210 9.37 -10.55 10.82
C GLY A 210 8.32 -9.47 11.14
N TRP A 211 8.68 -8.20 10.95
CA TRP A 211 7.72 -7.10 11.06
C TRP A 211 6.59 -7.21 10.02
N ARG A 212 6.91 -7.48 8.75
CA ARG A 212 5.90 -7.68 7.69
C ARG A 212 4.94 -8.81 8.05
N SER A 213 5.44 -9.92 8.61
CA SER A 213 4.58 -11.03 9.04
C SER A 213 3.62 -10.60 10.15
N ARG A 214 4.09 -9.86 11.16
CA ARG A 214 3.20 -9.30 12.19
C ARG A 214 2.12 -8.39 11.58
N MET A 215 2.48 -7.55 10.60
CA MET A 215 1.53 -6.69 9.91
C MET A 215 0.48 -7.48 9.12
N LEU A 216 0.86 -8.61 8.51
CA LEU A 216 -0.05 -9.50 7.80
C LEU A 216 -1.10 -10.12 8.73
N ASP A 217 -0.74 -10.38 9.98
CA ASP A 217 -1.61 -11.00 10.98
C ASP A 217 -2.57 -10.02 11.66
N LEU A 218 -2.35 -8.71 11.50
CA LEU A 218 -3.23 -7.68 12.08
C LEU A 218 -4.67 -7.80 11.58
N HIS A 219 -5.58 -7.34 12.42
CA HIS A 219 -7.01 -7.22 12.09
C HIS A 219 -7.60 -8.55 11.57
N GLY A 220 -7.28 -9.66 12.26
CA GLY A 220 -7.75 -10.98 11.88
C GLY A 220 -7.13 -11.54 10.60
N GLY A 221 -5.93 -11.11 10.26
CA GLY A 221 -5.23 -11.55 9.05
C GLY A 221 -5.78 -10.91 7.76
N LEU A 222 -6.34 -9.70 7.85
CA LEU A 222 -6.94 -8.98 6.73
C LEU A 222 -6.06 -8.99 5.46
N ALA A 223 -4.76 -8.75 5.63
CA ALA A 223 -3.83 -8.69 4.50
C ALA A 223 -3.32 -10.08 4.10
N ARG A 224 -3.20 -11.00 5.05
CA ARG A 224 -2.77 -12.37 4.80
C ARG A 224 -3.78 -13.14 3.95
N GLY A 225 -5.08 -12.92 4.17
CA GLY A 225 -6.17 -13.56 3.43
C GLY A 225 -6.35 -13.03 2.00
N THR A 226 -5.58 -12.03 1.56
CA THR A 226 -5.67 -11.50 0.19
C THR A 226 -4.73 -12.28 -0.75
N PRO A 227 -5.18 -12.64 -1.99
CA PRO A 227 -4.34 -13.30 -2.97
C PRO A 227 -3.01 -12.59 -3.17
N ALA A 228 -1.90 -13.30 -2.97
CA ALA A 228 -0.55 -12.76 -3.02
C ALA A 228 0.48 -13.88 -3.18
N TYR A 229 1.77 -13.51 -3.34
CA TYR A 229 2.91 -14.40 -3.36
C TYR A 229 3.63 -14.35 -2.00
N GLY A 230 4.27 -15.49 -1.65
CA GLY A 230 4.98 -15.60 -0.38
C GLY A 230 4.05 -15.65 0.84
N ASP A 231 4.67 -15.74 2.00
CA ASP A 231 4.05 -15.80 3.34
C ASP A 231 3.54 -14.45 3.82
#